data_11fc61727ec91dc9c81bcf256a176029
#
_entry.id   11fc61727ec91dc9c81bcf256a176029
#
_cell.length_a   1.000
_cell.length_b   1.000
_cell.length_c   1.000
_cell.angle_alpha   90.00
_cell.angle_beta   90.00
_cell.angle_gamma   90.00
#
_symmetry.space_group_name_H-M   'P 1'
#
loop_
_entity.id
_entity.type
_entity.pdbx_description
1 polymer ?
#
loop_
_entity_poly.entity_id
_entity_poly.type
_entity_poly.pdbx_seq_one_letter_code
_entity_poly.pdbx_strand_id
1 'polypeptide(L)'
;MIHLSNIAHIIVGPILARYKMVPSSKQTYTYKTLSLKAFGESTLYDDSYNEIFFSKQKVKDDFILQKNDVLMRLRSPNFAIFIDRDYKDTLYPSFVTSIRIKDANFYPKFIAYFLNSSKVQKSLIKETSGTRIEMIKASDVGKISIPKIPLQKQKQIIDFMDMANKEVMFLKTLIDAKSKYKKSIFDVFLQKLNKGESL
;
A
#
# COMPACT_ATOMS: atom_id res chain seq x y z
N MET A 1 7.69 -17.17 18.24
CA MET A 1 6.67 -16.52 17.43
C MET A 1 5.66 -15.81 18.31
N ILE A 2 5.07 -14.69 17.87
CA ILE A 2 4.06 -13.93 18.59
C ILE A 2 2.95 -13.53 17.61
N HIS A 3 1.69 -13.52 18.05
CA HIS A 3 0.59 -13.07 17.20
C HIS A 3 0.63 -11.56 16.99
N LEU A 4 0.31 -11.11 15.77
CA LEU A 4 0.32 -9.70 15.40
C LEU A 4 -0.58 -8.87 16.32
N SER A 5 -1.76 -9.40 16.72
CA SER A 5 -2.67 -8.75 17.67
C SER A 5 -2.05 -8.44 19.04
N ASN A 6 -1.01 -9.18 19.46
CA ASN A 6 -0.33 -8.96 20.73
C ASN A 6 0.63 -7.76 20.68
N ILE A 7 1.14 -7.41 19.49
CA ILE A 7 2.14 -6.36 19.28
C ILE A 7 1.59 -5.13 18.56
N ALA A 8 0.33 -5.16 18.11
CA ALA A 8 -0.26 -4.07 17.32
C ALA A 8 -1.74 -3.86 17.63
N HIS A 9 -2.21 -2.63 17.41
CA HIS A 9 -3.62 -2.32 17.26
C HIS A 9 -4.01 -2.49 15.80
N ILE A 10 -5.09 -3.23 15.54
CA ILE A 10 -5.60 -3.52 14.20
C ILE A 10 -6.94 -2.84 14.04
N ILE A 11 -7.00 -1.82 13.16
CA ILE A 11 -8.16 -0.94 13.01
C ILE A 11 -8.63 -1.02 11.55
N VAL A 12 -9.86 -1.52 11.34
CA VAL A 12 -10.48 -1.54 10.01
C VAL A 12 -10.97 -0.15 9.65
N GLY A 13 -10.70 0.28 8.42
CA GLY A 13 -11.17 1.58 7.94
C GLY A 13 -12.69 1.69 7.92
N PRO A 14 -13.22 2.91 7.89
CA PRO A 14 -14.66 3.16 7.90
C PRO A 14 -15.29 2.87 6.53
N ILE A 15 -16.59 2.61 6.53
CA ILE A 15 -17.39 2.57 5.31
C ILE A 15 -17.59 4.03 4.85
N LEU A 16 -16.75 4.52 3.96
CA LEU A 16 -16.71 5.91 3.52
C LEU A 16 -18.05 6.39 2.94
N ALA A 17 -18.84 5.52 2.32
CA ALA A 17 -20.17 5.86 1.82
C ALA A 17 -21.10 6.46 2.89
N ARG A 18 -20.94 6.07 4.17
CA ARG A 18 -21.72 6.62 5.29
C ARG A 18 -21.36 8.07 5.63
N TYR A 19 -20.16 8.50 5.27
CA TYR A 19 -19.60 9.83 5.52
C TYR A 19 -19.77 10.76 4.31
N LYS A 20 -20.04 10.21 3.13
CA LYS A 20 -20.11 10.98 1.88
C LYS A 20 -21.08 12.16 2.01
N MET A 21 -20.64 13.33 1.54
CA MET A 21 -21.45 14.53 1.47
C MET A 21 -22.70 14.29 0.62
N VAL A 22 -23.82 14.87 1.05
CA VAL A 22 -25.08 14.93 0.29
C VAL A 22 -25.45 16.40 0.03
N PRO A 23 -26.23 16.74 -1.00
CA PRO A 23 -26.56 18.14 -1.32
C PRO A 23 -27.14 18.96 -0.16
N SER A 24 -27.81 18.31 0.79
CA SER A 24 -28.41 18.93 1.98
C SER A 24 -27.42 19.14 3.16
N SER A 25 -26.15 18.79 3.01
CA SER A 25 -25.16 18.90 4.10
C SER A 25 -24.90 20.37 4.45
N LYS A 26 -25.10 20.73 5.73
CA LYS A 26 -24.85 22.09 6.25
C LYS A 26 -23.35 22.39 6.43
N GLN A 27 -22.55 21.36 6.61
CA GLN A 27 -21.11 21.47 6.82
C GLN A 27 -20.40 20.41 6.01
N THR A 28 -19.23 20.76 5.46
CA THR A 28 -18.42 19.86 4.63
C THR A 28 -16.99 19.83 5.19
N TYR A 29 -16.46 18.63 5.32
CA TYR A 29 -15.07 18.36 5.66
C TYR A 29 -14.37 17.77 4.45
N THR A 30 -13.19 18.28 4.14
CA THR A 30 -12.39 17.80 3.01
C THR A 30 -11.29 16.88 3.50
N TYR A 31 -11.24 15.69 2.93
CA TYR A 31 -10.22 14.68 3.16
C TYR A 31 -9.62 14.22 1.84
N LYS A 32 -8.52 13.51 1.92
CA LYS A 32 -8.03 12.62 0.87
C LYS A 32 -8.39 11.18 1.21
N THR A 33 -8.56 10.34 0.24
CA THR A 33 -8.76 8.90 0.46
C THR A 33 -7.71 8.11 -0.27
N LEU A 34 -7.19 7.11 0.41
CA LEU A 34 -6.27 6.14 -0.15
C LEU A 34 -6.99 5.34 -1.27
N SER A 35 -6.39 5.30 -2.45
CA SER A 35 -6.83 4.48 -3.56
C SER A 35 -6.24 3.07 -3.50
N LEU A 36 -6.94 2.08 -4.06
CA LEU A 36 -6.42 0.72 -4.23
C LEU A 36 -5.14 0.66 -5.08
N LYS A 37 -4.95 1.64 -5.97
CA LYS A 37 -3.74 1.77 -6.81
C LYS A 37 -2.48 2.01 -5.99
N ALA A 38 -2.60 2.55 -4.76
CA ALA A 38 -1.48 2.72 -3.85
C ALA A 38 -0.91 1.39 -3.33
N PHE A 39 -1.66 0.27 -3.46
CA PHE A 39 -1.20 -1.08 -3.13
C PHE A 39 -0.61 -1.74 -4.38
N GLY A 40 0.51 -1.21 -4.85
CA GLY A 40 1.25 -1.75 -5.97
C GLY A 40 2.35 -2.72 -5.53
N GLU A 41 3.41 -2.80 -6.33
CA GLU A 41 4.56 -3.66 -6.05
C GLU A 41 5.49 -3.08 -4.97
N SER A 42 5.40 -1.77 -4.69
CA SER A 42 6.18 -1.10 -3.66
C SER A 42 5.53 -1.28 -2.29
N THR A 43 6.36 -1.58 -1.28
CA THR A 43 5.92 -1.58 0.13
C THR A 43 5.78 -0.16 0.69
N LEU A 44 6.30 0.87 0.00
CA LEU A 44 6.10 2.27 0.36
C LEU A 44 4.80 2.79 -0.22
N TYR A 45 4.13 3.63 0.56
CA TYR A 45 2.91 4.30 0.14
C TYR A 45 3.18 5.38 -0.90
N ASP A 46 2.37 5.38 -1.97
CA ASP A 46 2.37 6.40 -3.01
C ASP A 46 1.08 7.23 -2.92
N ASP A 47 1.20 8.48 -2.49
CA ASP A 47 0.10 9.41 -2.30
C ASP A 47 -0.39 10.08 -3.59
N SER A 48 0.29 9.85 -4.72
CA SER A 48 -0.12 10.37 -6.04
C SER A 48 -1.47 9.81 -6.51
N TYR A 49 -1.87 8.65 -5.96
CA TYR A 49 -3.15 8.00 -6.26
C TYR A 49 -4.30 8.41 -5.34
N ASN A 50 -4.09 9.36 -4.44
CA ASN A 50 -5.14 9.80 -3.53
C ASN A 50 -6.25 10.55 -4.27
N GLU A 51 -7.48 10.32 -3.82
CA GLU A 51 -8.66 10.98 -4.34
C GLU A 51 -9.22 11.96 -3.29
N ILE A 52 -9.81 13.08 -3.74
CA ILE A 52 -10.46 14.03 -2.84
C ILE A 52 -11.81 13.44 -2.39
N PHE A 53 -12.09 13.53 -1.10
CA PHE A 53 -13.30 13.05 -0.48
C PHE A 53 -13.97 14.13 0.36
N PHE A 54 -15.24 14.44 0.06
CA PHE A 54 -16.04 15.39 0.82
C PHE A 54 -16.95 14.64 1.80
N SER A 55 -16.75 14.91 3.09
CA SER A 55 -17.51 14.30 4.18
C SER A 55 -18.53 15.27 4.76
N LYS A 56 -19.72 14.78 5.08
CA LYS A 56 -20.78 15.53 5.78
C LYS A 56 -20.53 15.72 7.27
N GLN A 57 -19.53 15.05 7.85
CA GLN A 57 -19.19 15.11 9.26
C GLN A 57 -17.69 14.84 9.46
N LYS A 58 -17.15 15.26 10.63
CA LYS A 58 -15.78 14.95 11.00
C LYS A 58 -15.58 13.43 11.11
N VAL A 59 -14.54 12.92 10.48
CA VAL A 59 -14.14 11.50 10.60
C VAL A 59 -13.21 11.36 11.80
N LYS A 60 -13.27 10.23 12.50
CA LYS A 60 -12.41 9.95 13.66
C LYS A 60 -10.94 9.91 13.25
N ASP A 61 -10.09 10.44 14.09
CA ASP A 61 -8.64 10.53 13.86
C ASP A 61 -7.98 9.14 13.74
N ASP A 62 -8.59 8.10 14.31
CA ASP A 62 -8.15 6.71 14.16
C ASP A 62 -8.13 6.23 12.70
N PHE A 63 -8.93 6.83 11.83
CA PHE A 63 -9.03 6.49 10.42
C PHE A 63 -8.17 7.37 9.50
N ILE A 64 -7.39 8.28 10.09
CA ILE A 64 -6.39 9.10 9.40
C ILE A 64 -5.06 8.36 9.42
N LEU A 65 -4.35 8.38 8.29
CA LEU A 65 -3.02 7.78 8.17
C LEU A 65 -2.03 8.49 9.11
N GLN A 66 -1.29 7.70 9.86
CA GLN A 66 -0.24 8.18 10.75
C GLN A 66 1.10 7.59 10.34
N LYS A 67 2.16 8.32 10.61
CA LYS A 67 3.53 7.80 10.46
C LYS A 67 3.68 6.48 11.21
N ASN A 68 4.36 5.53 10.59
CA ASN A 68 4.58 4.18 11.08
C ASN A 68 3.34 3.26 11.04
N ASP A 69 2.23 3.68 10.47
CA ASP A 69 1.14 2.74 10.15
C ASP A 69 1.63 1.71 9.13
N VAL A 70 1.21 0.48 9.30
CA VAL A 70 1.25 -0.54 8.25
C VAL A 70 -0.18 -0.75 7.80
N LEU A 71 -0.46 -0.49 6.54
CA LEU A 71 -1.79 -0.71 5.98
C LEU A 71 -1.81 -2.03 5.22
N MET A 72 -2.83 -2.82 5.44
CA MET A 72 -3.01 -4.08 4.73
C MET A 72 -4.36 -4.11 4.03
N ARG A 73 -4.34 -4.44 2.74
CA ARG A 73 -5.55 -4.63 1.95
C ARG A 73 -6.22 -5.96 2.36
N LEU A 74 -7.50 -5.90 2.72
CA LEU A 74 -8.27 -7.07 3.14
C LEU A 74 -8.82 -7.88 1.96
N ARG A 75 -8.88 -7.31 0.75
CA ARG A 75 -9.26 -8.01 -0.48
C ARG A 75 -8.01 -8.47 -1.23
N SER A 76 -8.09 -9.64 -1.85
CA SER A 76 -7.01 -10.16 -2.69
C SER A 76 -6.64 -9.20 -3.84
N PRO A 77 -5.35 -9.05 -4.15
CA PRO A 77 -4.18 -9.50 -3.40
C PRO A 77 -4.02 -8.73 -2.07
N ASN A 78 -3.77 -9.47 -0.98
CA ASN A 78 -3.67 -8.93 0.38
C ASN A 78 -2.31 -8.27 0.63
N PHE A 79 -2.00 -7.21 -0.09
CA PHE A 79 -0.71 -6.53 -0.01
C PHE A 79 -0.67 -5.55 1.18
N ALA A 80 0.51 -5.41 1.80
CA ALA A 80 0.77 -4.48 2.89
C ALA A 80 1.71 -3.37 2.44
N ILE A 81 1.42 -2.12 2.87
CA ILE A 81 2.26 -0.94 2.62
C ILE A 81 2.63 -0.27 3.94
N PHE A 82 3.75 0.40 3.95
CA PHE A 82 4.29 1.14 5.09
C PHE A 82 4.11 2.65 4.88
N ILE A 83 3.66 3.34 5.92
CA ILE A 83 3.46 4.79 5.95
C ILE A 83 4.68 5.44 6.59
N ASP A 84 5.49 6.12 5.79
CA ASP A 84 6.80 6.68 6.17
C ASP A 84 6.72 8.02 6.87
N ARG A 85 5.62 8.75 6.71
CA ARG A 85 5.38 10.09 7.27
C ARG A 85 3.90 10.29 7.60
N ASP A 86 3.58 11.39 8.25
CA ASP A 86 2.19 11.77 8.49
C ASP A 86 1.53 12.30 7.20
N TYR A 87 0.37 11.75 6.90
CA TYR A 87 -0.46 12.17 5.78
C TYR A 87 -1.75 12.80 6.33
N LYS A 88 -1.67 14.10 6.65
CA LYS A 88 -2.79 14.85 7.21
C LYS A 88 -4.03 14.68 6.33
N ASP A 89 -5.16 14.46 6.99
CA ASP A 89 -6.49 14.35 6.36
C ASP A 89 -6.60 13.24 5.29
N THR A 90 -5.74 12.21 5.34
CA THR A 90 -5.84 11.06 4.43
C THR A 90 -6.47 9.86 5.14
N LEU A 91 -7.63 9.45 4.64
CA LEU A 91 -8.42 8.32 5.16
C LEU A 91 -8.10 7.03 4.41
N TYR A 92 -8.26 5.89 5.09
CA TYR A 92 -8.26 4.58 4.44
C TYR A 92 -9.65 3.93 4.54
N PRO A 93 -10.12 3.27 3.48
CA PRO A 93 -11.48 2.72 3.42
C PRO A 93 -11.61 1.36 4.11
N SER A 94 -12.85 0.86 4.25
CA SER A 94 -13.19 -0.38 4.99
C SER A 94 -12.60 -1.69 4.44
N PHE A 95 -12.07 -1.68 3.22
CA PHE A 95 -11.34 -2.83 2.66
C PHE A 95 -9.83 -2.79 2.97
N VAL A 96 -9.41 -1.87 3.83
CA VAL A 96 -8.05 -1.72 4.35
C VAL A 96 -8.09 -1.76 5.88
N THR A 97 -7.11 -2.39 6.48
CA THR A 97 -6.85 -2.31 7.91
C THR A 97 -5.53 -1.63 8.19
N SER A 98 -5.51 -0.75 9.19
CA SER A 98 -4.29 -0.19 9.77
C SER A 98 -3.79 -1.11 10.88
N ILE A 99 -2.49 -1.31 10.92
CA ILE A 99 -1.75 -2.10 11.89
C ILE A 99 -0.75 -1.15 12.55
N ARG A 100 -1.08 -0.66 13.74
CA ARG A 100 -0.26 0.27 14.53
C ARG A 100 0.54 -0.50 15.54
N ILE A 101 1.84 -0.63 15.31
CA ILE A 101 2.74 -1.37 16.18
C ILE A 101 2.90 -0.62 17.51
N LYS A 102 2.67 -1.32 18.63
CA LYS A 102 2.81 -0.82 20.00
C LYS A 102 4.03 -1.38 20.73
N ASP A 103 4.59 -2.47 20.24
CA ASP A 103 5.77 -3.12 20.83
C ASP A 103 7.05 -2.59 20.16
N ALA A 104 7.88 -1.89 20.94
CA ALA A 104 9.14 -1.28 20.48
C ALA A 104 10.19 -2.31 19.98
N ASN A 105 9.98 -3.61 20.20
CA ASN A 105 10.84 -4.66 19.68
C ASN A 105 10.57 -4.98 18.20
N PHE A 106 9.64 -4.30 17.55
CA PHE A 106 9.30 -4.53 16.16
C PHE A 106 9.29 -3.22 15.36
N TYR A 107 10.05 -3.17 14.26
CA TYR A 107 9.97 -2.09 13.30
C TYR A 107 8.71 -2.26 12.42
N PRO A 108 7.83 -1.25 12.31
CA PRO A 108 6.64 -1.30 11.47
C PRO A 108 6.95 -1.67 10.02
N LYS A 109 8.03 -1.13 9.46
CA LYS A 109 8.45 -1.41 8.09
C LYS A 109 8.88 -2.87 7.89
N PHE A 110 9.51 -3.48 8.90
CA PHE A 110 9.79 -4.92 8.89
C PHE A 110 8.50 -5.73 8.83
N ILE A 111 7.49 -5.34 9.61
CA ILE A 111 6.17 -6.00 9.59
C ILE A 111 5.52 -5.91 8.20
N ALA A 112 5.59 -4.76 7.53
CA ALA A 112 5.08 -4.62 6.16
C ALA A 112 5.77 -5.59 5.19
N TYR A 113 7.10 -5.69 5.22
CA TYR A 113 7.84 -6.66 4.41
C TYR A 113 7.49 -8.11 4.75
N PHE A 114 7.38 -8.41 6.06
CA PHE A 114 7.02 -9.74 6.50
C PHE A 114 5.62 -10.17 6.02
N LEU A 115 4.63 -9.29 6.13
CA LEU A 115 3.25 -9.52 5.65
C LEU A 115 3.21 -9.79 4.14
N ASN A 116 4.10 -9.17 3.37
CA ASN A 116 4.23 -9.38 1.93
C ASN A 116 5.04 -10.63 1.56
N SER A 117 5.62 -11.35 2.54
CA SER A 117 6.39 -12.56 2.25
C SER A 117 5.51 -13.66 1.65
N SER A 118 6.07 -14.45 0.74
CA SER A 118 5.38 -15.57 0.09
C SER A 118 4.76 -16.55 1.08
N LYS A 119 5.39 -16.74 2.25
CA LYS A 119 4.85 -17.61 3.31
C LYS A 119 3.54 -17.09 3.87
N VAL A 120 3.48 -15.81 4.21
CA VAL A 120 2.27 -15.17 4.75
C VAL A 120 1.19 -15.09 3.67
N GLN A 121 1.54 -14.65 2.47
CA GLN A 121 0.58 -14.53 1.37
C GLN A 121 -0.05 -15.88 1.01
N LYS A 122 0.72 -16.96 0.96
CA LYS A 122 0.19 -18.31 0.73
C LYS A 122 -0.76 -18.79 1.85
N SER A 123 -0.50 -18.43 3.12
CA SER A 123 -1.40 -18.78 4.22
C SER A 123 -2.73 -18.05 4.12
N LEU A 124 -2.71 -16.76 3.76
CA LEU A 124 -3.92 -15.95 3.59
C LEU A 124 -4.81 -16.44 2.44
N ILE A 125 -4.21 -16.83 1.32
CA ILE A 125 -4.94 -17.41 0.19
C ILE A 125 -5.66 -18.71 0.61
N LYS A 126 -5.01 -19.57 1.40
CA LYS A 126 -5.64 -20.81 1.89
C LYS A 126 -6.86 -20.55 2.77
N GLU A 127 -6.83 -19.51 3.58
CA GLU A 127 -7.94 -19.12 4.47
C GLU A 127 -9.15 -18.56 3.69
N THR A 128 -8.91 -17.99 2.49
CA THR A 128 -9.98 -17.43 1.64
C THR A 128 -10.50 -18.41 0.58
N SER A 129 -9.82 -19.55 0.37
CA SER A 129 -10.19 -20.57 -0.61
C SER A 129 -11.56 -21.14 -0.29
N GLY A 130 -12.51 -20.98 -1.20
CA GLY A 130 -13.91 -21.45 -1.04
C GLY A 130 -14.92 -20.35 -0.71
N THR A 131 -14.52 -19.10 -0.50
CA THR A 131 -15.44 -17.99 -0.34
C THR A 131 -15.69 -17.26 -1.67
N ARG A 132 -16.93 -16.90 -1.93
CA ARG A 132 -17.35 -16.17 -3.15
C ARG A 132 -16.69 -14.78 -3.27
N ILE A 133 -16.19 -14.23 -2.18
CA ILE A 133 -15.45 -12.98 -2.09
C ILE A 133 -14.17 -13.27 -1.32
N GLU A 134 -13.04 -13.20 -2.00
CA GLU A 134 -11.70 -13.38 -1.41
C GLU A 134 -11.33 -12.19 -0.51
N MET A 135 -11.93 -12.13 0.66
CA MET A 135 -11.70 -11.09 1.66
C MET A 135 -11.34 -11.73 3.01
N ILE A 136 -10.16 -11.39 3.53
CA ILE A 136 -9.74 -11.78 4.88
C ILE A 136 -10.36 -10.86 5.92
N LYS A 137 -10.58 -11.40 7.12
CA LYS A 137 -11.03 -10.60 8.27
C LYS A 137 -9.84 -9.98 8.98
N ALA A 138 -10.03 -8.82 9.60
CA ALA A 138 -9.00 -8.21 10.43
C ALA A 138 -8.56 -9.11 11.61
N SER A 139 -9.48 -9.94 12.12
CA SER A 139 -9.16 -10.97 13.12
C SER A 139 -8.14 -11.99 12.62
N ASP A 140 -8.18 -12.36 11.34
CA ASP A 140 -7.26 -13.34 10.75
C ASP A 140 -5.89 -12.69 10.52
N VAL A 141 -5.85 -11.40 10.15
CA VAL A 141 -4.63 -10.60 10.15
C VAL A 141 -3.99 -10.60 11.54
N GLY A 142 -4.79 -10.44 12.61
CA GLY A 142 -4.31 -10.46 13.99
C GLY A 142 -3.69 -11.80 14.44
N LYS A 143 -4.11 -12.93 13.85
CA LYS A 143 -3.57 -14.28 14.13
C LYS A 143 -2.25 -14.56 13.43
N ILE A 144 -1.80 -13.73 12.49
CA ILE A 144 -0.53 -13.94 11.79
C ILE A 144 0.60 -14.00 12.82
N SER A 145 1.37 -15.09 12.76
CA SER A 145 2.49 -15.33 13.68
C SER A 145 3.75 -14.65 13.20
N ILE A 146 4.22 -13.66 13.94
CA ILE A 146 5.43 -12.87 13.65
C ILE A 146 6.64 -13.52 14.34
N PRO A 147 7.77 -13.71 13.66
CA PRO A 147 8.99 -14.21 14.28
C PRO A 147 9.61 -13.14 15.19
N LYS A 148 10.07 -13.55 16.38
CA LYS A 148 10.85 -12.69 17.26
C LYS A 148 12.29 -12.63 16.73
N ILE A 149 12.62 -11.56 16.05
CA ILE A 149 13.94 -11.31 15.46
C ILE A 149 14.54 -10.07 16.15
N PRO A 150 15.82 -10.08 16.56
CA PRO A 150 16.46 -8.90 17.13
C PRO A 150 16.33 -7.67 16.23
N LEU A 151 16.17 -6.47 16.81
CA LEU A 151 15.98 -5.23 16.06
C LEU A 151 17.10 -4.99 15.02
N GLN A 152 18.34 -5.31 15.36
CA GLN A 152 19.46 -5.20 14.43
C GLN A 152 19.24 -6.04 13.15
N LYS A 153 18.75 -7.27 13.29
CA LYS A 153 18.44 -8.15 12.15
C LYS A 153 17.22 -7.65 11.35
N GLN A 154 16.21 -7.13 12.03
CA GLN A 154 15.08 -6.51 11.35
C GLN A 154 15.55 -5.32 10.50
N LYS A 155 16.44 -4.48 11.04
CA LYS A 155 17.03 -3.35 10.32
C LYS A 155 17.81 -3.80 9.09
N GLN A 156 18.66 -4.83 9.22
CA GLN A 156 19.40 -5.38 8.08
C GLN A 156 18.46 -5.89 6.96
N ILE A 157 17.36 -6.54 7.34
CA ILE A 157 16.34 -6.99 6.37
C ILE A 157 15.68 -5.78 5.69
N ILE A 158 15.31 -4.74 6.45
CA ILE A 158 14.72 -3.52 5.90
C ILE A 158 15.68 -2.88 4.89
N ASP A 159 16.94 -2.67 5.28
CA ASP A 159 17.95 -2.02 4.45
C ASP A 159 18.16 -2.80 3.14
N PHE A 160 18.25 -4.13 3.21
CA PHE A 160 18.36 -4.99 2.03
C PHE A 160 17.13 -4.86 1.11
N MET A 161 15.93 -4.95 1.67
CA MET A 161 14.68 -4.85 0.89
C MET A 161 14.50 -3.47 0.27
N ASP A 162 14.91 -2.40 0.97
CA ASP A 162 14.88 -1.04 0.43
C ASP A 162 15.83 -0.88 -0.76
N MET A 163 17.02 -1.45 -0.68
CA MET A 163 17.99 -1.46 -1.80
C MET A 163 17.42 -2.23 -2.99
N ALA A 164 16.91 -3.44 -2.78
CA ALA A 164 16.32 -4.25 -3.83
C ALA A 164 15.12 -3.55 -4.51
N ASN A 165 14.26 -2.91 -3.73
CA ASN A 165 13.13 -2.14 -4.27
C ASN A 165 13.60 -0.93 -5.10
N LYS A 166 14.64 -0.22 -4.67
CA LYS A 166 15.25 0.88 -5.45
C LYS A 166 15.80 0.37 -6.78
N GLU A 167 16.51 -0.75 -6.76
CA GLU A 167 17.05 -1.36 -7.98
C GLU A 167 15.93 -1.70 -8.97
N VAL A 168 14.86 -2.37 -8.51
CA VAL A 168 13.68 -2.67 -9.33
C VAL A 168 13.07 -1.40 -9.92
N MET A 169 12.96 -0.31 -9.13
CA MET A 169 12.44 0.96 -9.61
C MET A 169 13.33 1.58 -10.71
N PHE A 170 14.67 1.55 -10.54
CA PHE A 170 15.59 2.03 -11.57
C PHE A 170 15.51 1.19 -12.85
N LEU A 171 15.41 -0.13 -12.75
CA LEU A 171 15.25 -1.01 -13.91
C LEU A 171 13.95 -0.70 -14.68
N LYS A 172 12.84 -0.48 -13.98
CA LYS A 172 11.58 -0.06 -14.61
C LYS A 172 11.73 1.27 -15.33
N THR A 173 12.34 2.26 -14.70
CA THR A 173 12.60 3.57 -15.33
C THR A 173 13.47 3.41 -16.59
N LEU A 174 14.48 2.54 -16.54
CA LEU A 174 15.33 2.24 -17.69
C LEU A 174 14.56 1.58 -18.84
N ILE A 175 13.69 0.62 -18.52
CA ILE A 175 12.82 -0.05 -19.51
C ILE A 175 11.93 0.98 -20.20
N ASP A 176 11.28 1.87 -19.43
CA ASP A 176 10.41 2.92 -19.96
C ASP A 176 11.19 3.91 -20.85
N ALA A 177 12.38 4.33 -20.42
CA ALA A 177 13.25 5.19 -21.21
C ALA A 177 13.67 4.53 -22.53
N LYS A 178 14.07 3.25 -22.49
CA LYS A 178 14.43 2.48 -23.70
C LYS A 178 13.25 2.30 -24.64
N SER A 179 12.05 2.09 -24.11
CA SER A 179 10.83 1.96 -24.91
C SER A 179 10.49 3.27 -25.63
N LYS A 180 10.60 4.41 -24.94
CA LYS A 180 10.42 5.74 -25.53
C LYS A 180 11.48 6.03 -26.61
N TYR A 181 12.74 5.72 -26.32
CA TYR A 181 13.85 5.90 -27.25
C TYR A 181 13.64 5.08 -28.52
N LYS A 182 13.29 3.80 -28.41
CA LYS A 182 12.97 2.93 -29.55
C LYS A 182 11.88 3.54 -30.44
N LYS A 183 10.81 4.06 -29.84
CA LYS A 183 9.72 4.71 -30.57
C LYS A 183 10.21 5.96 -31.30
N SER A 184 10.98 6.83 -30.63
CA SER A 184 11.52 8.06 -31.23
C SER A 184 12.42 7.77 -32.44
N ILE A 185 13.29 6.75 -32.36
CA ILE A 185 14.14 6.35 -33.49
C ILE A 185 13.27 5.87 -34.67
N PHE A 186 12.27 5.05 -34.40
CA PHE A 186 11.37 4.59 -35.45
C PHE A 186 10.65 5.74 -36.15
N ASP A 187 10.14 6.71 -35.38
CA ASP A 187 9.48 7.89 -35.88
C ASP A 187 10.44 8.72 -36.79
N VAL A 188 11.72 8.86 -36.40
CA VAL A 188 12.76 9.53 -37.21
C VAL A 188 13.02 8.78 -38.51
N PHE A 189 13.10 7.46 -38.48
CA PHE A 189 13.27 6.65 -39.71
C PHE A 189 12.12 6.83 -40.68
N LEU A 190 10.86 6.79 -40.15
CA LEU A 190 9.69 7.03 -41.00
C LEU A 190 9.69 8.43 -41.63
N GLN A 191 10.12 9.45 -40.89
CA GLN A 191 10.21 10.80 -41.41
C GLN A 191 11.26 10.92 -42.53
N LYS A 192 12.43 10.28 -42.40
CA LYS A 192 13.47 10.25 -43.44
C LYS A 192 12.97 9.53 -44.69
N LEU A 193 12.38 8.36 -44.55
CA LEU A 193 11.80 7.62 -45.67
C LEU A 193 10.74 8.43 -46.43
N ASN A 194 9.88 9.14 -45.73
CA ASN A 194 8.89 10.00 -46.36
C ASN A 194 9.46 11.20 -47.11
N LYS A 195 10.68 11.63 -46.75
CA LYS A 195 11.41 12.70 -47.45
C LYS A 195 12.31 12.21 -48.58
N GLY A 196 12.38 10.89 -48.82
CA GLY A 196 13.26 10.28 -49.81
C GLY A 196 14.74 10.32 -49.41
N GLU A 197 15.06 10.53 -48.15
CA GLU A 197 16.42 10.50 -47.60
C GLU A 197 16.83 9.05 -47.32
N SER A 198 18.08 8.70 -47.65
CA SER A 198 18.66 7.39 -47.27
C SER A 198 18.77 7.24 -45.73
N LEU A 199 18.56 6.04 -45.23
CA LEU A 199 18.73 5.66 -43.81
C LEU A 199 20.18 5.73 -43.37
#